data_d91c99115ffff892a6bf71ceac8c198f
#
_entry.id   d91c99115ffff892a6bf71ceac8c198f
#
_cell.length_a   1.000
_cell.length_b   1.000
_cell.length_c   1.000
_cell.angle_alpha   90.00
_cell.angle_beta   90.00
_cell.angle_gamma   90.00
#
_symmetry.space_group_name_H-M   'P 1'
#
loop_
_entity.id
_entity.type
_entity.pdbx_description
1 polymer ?
#
loop_
_entity_poly.entity_id
_entity_poly.type
_entity_poly.pdbx_seq_one_letter_code
_entity_poly.pdbx_strand_id
1 'polypeptide(L)'
;MLNKIRINGEIELLTGLHIGTGGEFAAIGAADSPVIKDVITNESIIPGSSLKGKLRSMLGARYSIKNANGADDDCDEIKRLFGSVDKPSRLIF
;
A
#
# COMPACT_ATOMS: atom_id res chain seq x y z
N MET A 1 -12.08 -13.84 -21.87
CA MET A 1 -12.20 -14.63 -20.63
C MET A 1 -11.29 -14.07 -19.56
N LEU A 2 -11.82 -13.85 -18.37
CA LEU A 2 -11.04 -13.30 -17.27
C LEU A 2 -10.53 -14.43 -16.38
N ASN A 3 -9.22 -14.56 -16.31
CA ASN A 3 -8.58 -15.50 -15.39
C ASN A 3 -8.09 -14.73 -14.17
N LYS A 4 -8.32 -15.28 -12.99
CA LYS A 4 -7.82 -14.74 -11.74
C LYS A 4 -6.76 -15.66 -11.16
N ILE A 5 -5.68 -15.07 -10.72
CA ILE A 5 -4.59 -15.78 -10.04
C ILE A 5 -4.54 -15.25 -8.60
N ARG A 6 -4.59 -16.17 -7.64
CA ARG A 6 -4.46 -15.83 -6.23
C ARG A 6 -3.04 -16.17 -5.76
N ILE A 7 -2.38 -15.20 -5.14
CA ILE A 7 -1.07 -15.38 -4.56
C ILE A 7 -1.24 -15.22 -3.05
N ASN A 8 -0.89 -16.25 -2.29
CA ASN A 8 -0.94 -16.24 -0.83
C ASN A 8 0.47 -16.32 -0.29
N GLY A 9 0.72 -15.62 0.80
CA GLY A 9 2.02 -15.63 1.43
C GLY A 9 1.94 -15.12 2.85
N GLU A 10 3.09 -15.12 3.51
CA GLU A 10 3.23 -14.61 4.86
C GLU A 10 4.31 -13.55 4.88
N ILE A 11 4.11 -12.54 5.73
CA ILE A 11 5.09 -11.48 5.95
C ILE A 11 5.69 -11.70 7.33
N GLU A 12 6.99 -11.98 7.39
CA GLU A 12 7.72 -12.08 8.64
C GLU A 12 8.35 -10.74 8.99
N LEU A 13 8.04 -10.23 10.18
CA LEU A 13 8.63 -8.99 10.65
C LEU A 13 9.94 -9.28 11.36
N LEU A 14 11.03 -8.74 10.84
CA LEU A 14 12.36 -8.87 11.45
C LEU A 14 12.63 -7.74 12.45
N THR A 15 11.92 -6.64 12.31
CA THR A 15 11.98 -5.48 13.22
C THR A 15 10.56 -4.97 13.44
N GLY A 16 10.40 -4.00 14.33
CA GLY A 16 9.09 -3.40 14.58
C GLY A 16 8.51 -2.76 13.32
N LEU A 17 7.19 -2.87 13.17
CA LEU A 17 6.44 -2.24 12.10
C LEU A 17 5.35 -1.36 12.72
N HIS A 18 5.23 -0.13 12.20
CA HIS A 18 4.19 0.80 12.61
C HIS A 18 3.47 1.33 11.37
N ILE A 19 2.15 1.13 11.32
CA ILE A 19 1.30 1.75 10.31
C ILE A 19 0.26 2.54 11.08
N GLY A 20 0.30 3.86 10.93
CA GLY A 20 -0.59 4.74 11.65
C GLY A 20 -1.92 4.96 10.95
N THR A 21 -2.91 5.41 11.70
CA THR A 21 -4.24 5.76 11.20
C THR A 21 -4.27 7.13 10.52
N GLY A 22 -3.21 7.93 10.70
CA GLY A 22 -3.15 9.31 10.26
C GLY A 22 -3.27 10.29 11.43
N GLY A 23 -2.64 11.43 11.29
CA GLY A 23 -2.56 12.43 12.36
C GLY A 23 -3.89 13.10 12.72
N GLU A 24 -4.88 13.02 11.84
CA GLU A 24 -6.16 13.69 12.02
C GLU A 24 -6.96 13.17 13.22
N PHE A 25 -6.69 11.94 13.64
CA PHE A 25 -7.40 11.29 14.73
C PHE A 25 -6.61 11.25 16.04
N ALA A 26 -5.43 11.86 16.05
CA ALA A 26 -4.62 11.89 17.26
C ALA A 26 -5.17 12.93 18.25
N ALA A 27 -5.39 12.53 19.50
CA ALA A 27 -5.77 13.45 20.56
C ALA A 27 -4.56 14.31 20.96
N ILE A 28 -4.82 15.50 21.48
CA ILE A 28 -3.75 16.39 21.98
C ILE A 28 -3.03 15.68 23.11
N GLY A 29 -1.71 15.58 23.01
CA GLY A 29 -0.88 14.88 23.99
C GLY A 29 -0.78 13.37 23.79
N ALA A 30 -1.51 12.79 22.85
CA ALA A 30 -1.39 11.38 22.47
C ALA A 30 -0.29 11.20 21.44
N ALA A 31 0.01 9.92 21.09
CA ALA A 31 0.90 9.62 19.99
C ALA A 31 0.37 10.26 18.70
N ASP A 32 1.28 10.77 17.86
CA ASP A 32 0.91 11.46 16.63
C ASP A 32 0.07 10.61 15.68
N SER A 33 0.26 9.30 15.69
CA SER A 33 -0.48 8.39 14.84
C SER A 33 -0.63 7.04 15.53
N PRO A 34 -1.82 6.74 16.07
CA PRO A 34 -2.06 5.42 16.64
C PRO A 34 -1.90 4.31 15.60
N VAL A 35 -1.49 3.13 16.02
CA VAL A 35 -1.37 1.98 15.13
C VAL A 35 -2.75 1.59 14.62
N ILE A 36 -2.87 1.36 13.31
CA ILE A 36 -4.12 0.90 12.72
C ILE A 36 -4.44 -0.53 13.16
N LYS A 37 -5.68 -0.74 13.56
CA LYS A 37 -6.15 -2.03 14.10
C LYS A 37 -7.45 -2.45 13.45
N ASP A 38 -7.68 -3.76 13.44
CA ASP A 38 -8.96 -4.31 13.02
C ASP A 38 -10.06 -3.87 14.01
N VAL A 39 -11.18 -3.41 13.47
CA VAL A 39 -12.29 -2.87 14.26
C VAL A 39 -12.93 -3.95 15.14
N ILE A 40 -12.94 -5.19 14.67
CA ILE A 40 -13.60 -6.32 15.36
C ILE A 40 -12.66 -6.97 16.36
N THR A 41 -11.46 -7.33 15.92
CA THR A 41 -10.52 -8.10 16.76
C THR A 41 -9.61 -7.22 17.62
N ASN A 42 -9.49 -5.95 17.28
CA ASN A 42 -8.56 -4.99 17.88
C ASN A 42 -7.09 -5.40 17.76
N GLU A 43 -6.79 -6.27 16.80
CA GLU A 43 -5.43 -6.66 16.46
C GLU A 43 -4.82 -5.69 15.45
N SER A 44 -3.52 -5.48 15.54
CA SER A 44 -2.80 -4.66 14.55
C SER A 44 -2.85 -5.33 13.18
N ILE A 45 -3.12 -4.56 12.14
CA ILE A 45 -3.26 -5.07 10.78
C ILE A 45 -2.38 -4.30 9.80
N ILE A 46 -2.11 -4.91 8.67
CA ILE A 46 -1.53 -4.24 7.51
C ILE A 46 -2.65 -4.06 6.49
N PRO A 47 -3.16 -2.84 6.31
CA PRO A 47 -4.21 -2.62 5.30
C PRO A 47 -3.70 -2.92 3.90
N GLY A 48 -4.57 -3.48 3.06
CA GLY A 48 -4.24 -3.76 1.67
C GLY A 48 -3.80 -2.51 0.91
N SER A 49 -4.44 -1.37 1.16
CA SER A 49 -4.07 -0.10 0.54
C SER A 49 -2.66 0.35 0.89
N SER A 50 -2.24 0.15 2.13
CA SER A 50 -0.87 0.49 2.57
C SER A 50 0.16 -0.41 1.91
N LEU A 51 -0.10 -1.71 1.84
CA LEU A 51 0.78 -2.66 1.17
C LEU A 51 0.89 -2.36 -0.31
N LYS A 52 -0.23 -2.14 -0.97
CA LYS A 52 -0.29 -1.80 -2.39
C LYS A 52 0.50 -0.51 -2.68
N GLY A 53 0.26 0.53 -1.91
CA GLY A 53 0.94 1.81 -2.09
C GLY A 53 2.45 1.70 -1.90
N LYS A 54 2.89 0.94 -0.91
CA LYS A 54 4.32 0.75 -0.66
C LYS A 54 4.99 -0.05 -1.78
N LEU A 55 4.35 -1.12 -2.23
CA LEU A 55 4.88 -1.92 -3.34
C LEU A 55 4.96 -1.11 -4.63
N ARG A 56 3.92 -0.32 -4.93
CA ARG A 56 3.95 0.56 -6.09
C ARG A 56 5.10 1.56 -6.01
N SER A 57 5.28 2.18 -4.85
CA SER A 57 6.35 3.16 -4.64
C SER A 57 7.73 2.54 -4.82
N MET A 58 7.95 1.35 -4.27
CA MET A 58 9.23 0.65 -4.39
C MET A 58 9.53 0.24 -5.83
N LEU A 59 8.55 -0.30 -6.53
CA LEU A 59 8.70 -0.70 -7.92
C LEU A 59 8.85 0.53 -8.83
N GLY A 60 8.13 1.61 -8.54
CA GLY A 60 8.25 2.86 -9.26
C GLY A 60 9.64 3.46 -9.15
N ALA A 61 10.22 3.45 -7.96
CA ALA A 61 11.56 3.94 -7.74
C ALA A 61 12.62 3.13 -8.50
N ARG A 62 12.36 1.85 -8.71
CA ARG A 62 13.31 0.94 -9.38
C ARG A 62 13.17 0.93 -10.89
N TYR A 63 11.96 0.99 -11.41
CA TYR A 63 11.67 0.72 -12.82
C TYR A 63 11.10 1.89 -13.59
N SER A 64 10.61 2.93 -12.93
CA SER A 64 9.99 4.08 -13.59
C SER A 64 11.00 5.17 -13.92
N ILE A 65 10.51 6.17 -14.62
CA ILE A 65 11.28 7.35 -14.97
C ILE A 65 11.71 8.08 -13.69
N LYS A 66 12.89 8.63 -13.73
CA LYS A 66 13.47 9.41 -12.65
C LYS A 66 12.50 10.51 -12.20
N ASN A 67 12.27 10.63 -10.89
CA ASN A 67 11.36 11.60 -10.28
C ASN A 67 9.87 11.31 -10.46
N ALA A 68 9.49 10.04 -10.60
CA ALA A 68 8.09 9.65 -10.61
C ALA A 68 7.42 10.04 -9.28
N ASN A 69 6.41 10.90 -9.35
CA ASN A 69 5.73 11.45 -8.17
C ASN A 69 4.32 10.87 -7.95
N GLY A 70 3.87 10.01 -8.83
CA GLY A 70 2.54 9.44 -8.73
C GLY A 70 2.28 8.40 -9.80
N ALA A 71 1.06 7.87 -9.81
CA ALA A 71 0.67 6.80 -10.72
C ALA A 71 0.82 7.17 -12.19
N ASP A 72 0.66 8.45 -12.53
CA ASP A 72 0.75 8.90 -13.93
C ASP A 72 2.19 8.98 -14.43
N ASP A 73 3.15 9.06 -13.52
CA ASP A 73 4.57 9.11 -13.85
C ASP A 73 5.22 7.73 -13.86
N ASP A 74 4.48 6.69 -13.52
CA ASP A 74 4.98 5.32 -13.52
C ASP A 74 5.15 4.79 -14.94
N CYS A 75 6.01 3.78 -15.12
CA CYS A 75 6.12 3.10 -16.39
C CYS A 75 4.86 2.29 -16.70
N ASP A 76 4.68 1.88 -17.97
CA ASP A 76 3.47 1.19 -18.39
C ASP A 76 3.18 -0.10 -17.65
N GLU A 77 4.21 -0.86 -17.30
CA GLU A 77 4.05 -2.09 -16.53
C GLU A 77 3.46 -1.83 -15.15
N ILE A 78 3.95 -0.81 -14.47
CA ILE A 78 3.44 -0.43 -13.15
C ILE A 78 2.02 0.11 -13.25
N LYS A 79 1.73 0.92 -14.27
CA LYS A 79 0.38 1.42 -14.51
C LYS A 79 -0.62 0.29 -14.76
N ARG A 80 -0.21 -0.73 -15.48
CA ARG A 80 -1.07 -1.90 -15.72
C ARG A 80 -1.34 -2.71 -14.47
N LEU A 81 -0.33 -2.88 -13.61
CA LEU A 81 -0.47 -3.63 -12.38
C LEU A 81 -1.24 -2.87 -11.30
N PHE A 82 -0.84 -1.65 -11.03
CA PHE A 82 -1.35 -0.86 -9.90
C PHE A 82 -2.46 0.13 -10.27
N GLY A 83 -2.66 0.36 -11.57
CA GLY A 83 -3.65 1.30 -12.05
C GLY A 83 -3.10 2.71 -12.21
N SER A 84 -3.85 3.51 -12.95
CA SER A 84 -3.58 4.93 -13.17
C SER A 84 -4.90 5.65 -13.38
N VAL A 85 -4.83 6.94 -13.69
CA VAL A 85 -6.03 7.73 -14.02
C VAL A 85 -6.80 7.11 -15.20
N ASP A 86 -6.06 6.57 -16.18
CA ASP A 86 -6.64 6.03 -17.41
C ASP A 86 -6.94 4.54 -17.37
N LYS A 87 -6.34 3.80 -16.44
CA LYS A 87 -6.42 2.34 -16.45
C LYS A 87 -6.73 1.79 -15.06
N PRO A 88 -7.63 0.79 -14.97
CA PRO A 88 -7.88 0.12 -13.70
C PRO A 88 -6.69 -0.75 -13.28
N SER A 89 -6.56 -0.96 -11.99
CA SER A 89 -5.55 -1.86 -11.43
C SER A 89 -5.89 -3.32 -11.75
N ARG A 90 -4.86 -4.11 -12.03
CA ARG A 90 -4.99 -5.57 -12.17
C ARG A 90 -4.78 -6.31 -10.86
N LEU A 91 -4.17 -5.65 -9.87
CA LEU A 91 -3.90 -6.24 -8.57
C LEU A 91 -4.98 -5.85 -7.57
N ILE A 92 -5.40 -6.82 -6.77
CA ILE A 92 -6.31 -6.62 -5.66
C ILE A 92 -5.57 -7.08 -4.40
N PHE A 93 -5.47 -6.19 -3.44
CA PHE A 93 -4.81 -6.46 -2.18
C PHE A 93 -5.82 -6.64 -1.05
#